data_ef9f474429d3dbaa1de0d404acac3281
#
_entry.id   ef9f474429d3dbaa1de0d404acac3281
#
_cell.length_a   1.000
_cell.length_b   1.000
_cell.length_c   1.000
_cell.angle_alpha   90.00
_cell.angle_beta   90.00
_cell.angle_gamma   90.00
#
_symmetry.space_group_name_H-M   'P 1'
#
loop_
_entity.id
_entity.type
_entity.pdbx_description
1 polymer ?
#
loop_
_entity_poly.entity_id
_entity_poly.type
_entity_poly.pdbx_seq_one_letter_code
_entity_poly.pdbx_strand_id
1 'polypeptide(L)'
;VLSVWDHLDYLCEGADGPGPERIRVNPYDPERKLWVVNQTHHEIHVLSNDGSKLIATYGERGVPGDDAYHYGSPQDVAFLPDGRILVADGLLNHRVIVYDEDMEYLGEFGSQGDAPGQFNTIHSLAVGPGGRVFVTDRSGNNGVNLYRATDDPAVFEFERSIGAPLTLPLDIIVNEDDFWITDLGPLRFINFDFYGQIKATWLVPAGLPDGYIEVHSFSVDPSGSLYGGDNQYGRTQKFVPKPDADPELLIEPPWYQR
;
A
#
# COMPACT_ATOMS: atom_id res chain seq x y z
N VAL A 1 9.85 -14.68 -18.21
CA VAL A 1 9.71 -15.19 -16.83
C VAL A 1 11.02 -15.84 -16.46
N LEU A 2 11.64 -15.39 -15.34
CA LEU A 2 12.91 -15.96 -14.86
C LEU A 2 12.67 -17.17 -13.97
N SER A 3 11.61 -17.13 -13.16
CA SER A 3 11.18 -18.23 -12.30
C SER A 3 9.68 -18.13 -12.03
N VAL A 4 9.08 -19.24 -11.65
CA VAL A 4 7.71 -19.35 -11.15
C VAL A 4 7.78 -20.00 -9.77
N TRP A 5 6.99 -19.53 -8.84
CA TRP A 5 6.98 -20.02 -7.45
C TRP A 5 5.74 -20.89 -7.20
N ASP A 6 5.60 -22.00 -7.92
CA ASP A 6 4.45 -22.91 -7.85
C ASP A 6 4.17 -23.41 -6.42
N HIS A 7 5.21 -23.47 -5.58
CA HIS A 7 5.07 -23.84 -4.16
C HIS A 7 4.29 -22.84 -3.32
N LEU A 8 3.99 -21.64 -3.86
CA LEU A 8 3.16 -20.61 -3.23
C LEU A 8 1.71 -20.61 -3.73
N ASP A 9 1.31 -21.54 -4.62
CA ASP A 9 -0.05 -21.61 -5.14
C ASP A 9 -1.09 -21.78 -4.03
N TYR A 10 -0.71 -22.37 -2.88
CA TYR A 10 -1.57 -22.48 -1.71
C TYR A 10 -2.08 -21.14 -1.19
N LEU A 11 -1.40 -20.02 -1.47
CA LEU A 11 -1.87 -18.69 -1.09
C LEU A 11 -3.20 -18.30 -1.76
N CYS A 12 -3.51 -18.93 -2.91
CA CYS A 12 -4.74 -18.71 -3.66
C CYS A 12 -5.74 -19.88 -3.50
N GLU A 13 -5.34 -21.02 -2.91
CA GLU A 13 -6.18 -22.21 -2.79
C GLU A 13 -7.36 -21.95 -1.83
N GLY A 14 -8.58 -22.32 -2.29
CA GLY A 14 -9.80 -22.17 -1.50
C GLY A 14 -10.25 -20.71 -1.32
N ALA A 15 -9.69 -19.78 -2.09
CA ALA A 15 -10.08 -18.39 -2.05
C ALA A 15 -11.34 -18.17 -2.90
N ASP A 16 -12.43 -17.72 -2.27
CA ASP A 16 -13.62 -17.19 -2.97
C ASP A 16 -13.44 -15.70 -3.32
N GLY A 17 -12.19 -15.24 -3.44
CA GLY A 17 -11.82 -13.85 -3.67
C GLY A 17 -10.45 -13.71 -4.35
N PRO A 18 -9.89 -12.50 -4.41
CA PRO A 18 -8.69 -12.19 -5.20
C PRO A 18 -7.40 -12.82 -4.66
N GLY A 19 -7.39 -13.36 -3.43
CA GLY A 19 -6.19 -13.95 -2.81
C GLY A 19 -5.22 -12.89 -2.29
N PRO A 20 -3.90 -13.00 -2.59
CA PRO A 20 -2.93 -12.01 -2.21
C PRO A 20 -3.20 -10.64 -2.84
N GLU A 21 -3.26 -9.61 -2.00
CA GLU A 21 -3.57 -8.23 -2.39
C GLU A 21 -2.29 -7.41 -2.64
N ARG A 22 -1.28 -7.60 -1.78
CA ARG A 22 -0.10 -6.75 -1.77
C ARG A 22 1.17 -7.55 -1.50
N ILE A 23 2.25 -7.12 -2.13
CA ILE A 23 3.61 -7.56 -1.79
C ILE A 23 4.43 -6.32 -1.46
N ARG A 24 5.07 -6.35 -0.29
CA ARG A 24 6.00 -5.30 0.16
C ARG A 24 7.36 -5.90 0.53
N VAL A 25 8.39 -5.11 0.35
CA VAL A 25 9.73 -5.40 0.86
C VAL A 25 10.01 -4.44 1.99
N ASN A 26 10.37 -4.95 3.17
CA ASN A 26 10.80 -4.08 4.25
C ASN A 26 12.15 -3.41 3.87
N PRO A 27 12.19 -2.09 3.67
CA PRO A 27 13.40 -1.39 3.23
C PRO A 27 14.49 -1.36 4.30
N TYR A 28 14.13 -1.54 5.56
CA TYR A 28 15.02 -1.51 6.72
C TYR A 28 15.53 -2.89 7.12
N ASP A 29 14.96 -3.97 6.57
CA ASP A 29 15.40 -5.33 6.80
C ASP A 29 16.61 -5.66 5.89
N PRO A 30 17.80 -6.00 6.45
CA PRO A 30 18.97 -6.36 5.65
C PRO A 30 18.73 -7.57 4.74
N GLU A 31 17.86 -8.49 5.14
CA GLU A 31 17.48 -9.66 4.36
C GLU A 31 16.45 -9.36 3.28
N ARG A 32 15.85 -8.16 3.30
CA ARG A 32 14.87 -7.72 2.30
C ARG A 32 13.72 -8.71 2.11
N LYS A 33 13.19 -9.25 3.21
CA LYS A 33 12.09 -10.21 3.20
C LYS A 33 10.87 -9.67 2.46
N LEU A 34 10.14 -10.56 1.81
CA LEU A 34 8.90 -10.25 1.12
C LEU A 34 7.74 -10.45 2.09
N TRP A 35 6.91 -9.44 2.21
CA TRP A 35 5.67 -9.47 2.98
C TRP A 35 4.50 -9.55 2.02
N VAL A 36 3.75 -10.64 2.08
CA VAL A 36 2.61 -10.92 1.20
C VAL A 36 1.33 -10.82 2.02
N VAL A 37 0.54 -9.81 1.74
CA VAL A 37 -0.76 -9.60 2.39
C VAL A 37 -1.82 -10.37 1.63
N ASN A 38 -2.47 -11.31 2.32
CA ASN A 38 -3.52 -12.14 1.75
C ASN A 38 -4.89 -11.74 2.34
N GLN A 39 -5.57 -10.84 1.64
CA GLN A 39 -6.83 -10.26 2.11
C GLN A 39 -7.95 -11.32 2.25
N THR A 40 -8.01 -12.29 1.35
CA THR A 40 -9.08 -13.30 1.32
C THR A 40 -8.94 -14.32 2.45
N HIS A 41 -7.71 -14.64 2.80
CA HIS A 41 -7.44 -15.60 3.87
C HIS A 41 -7.16 -14.96 5.23
N HIS A 42 -7.21 -13.64 5.34
CA HIS A 42 -6.97 -12.90 6.58
C HIS A 42 -5.57 -13.14 7.17
N GLU A 43 -4.56 -13.30 6.29
CA GLU A 43 -3.19 -13.65 6.66
C GLU A 43 -2.17 -12.67 6.08
N ILE A 44 -1.01 -12.59 6.73
CA ILE A 44 0.19 -11.95 6.20
C ILE A 44 1.32 -12.98 6.25
N HIS A 45 1.95 -13.23 5.11
CA HIS A 45 3.06 -14.18 4.99
C HIS A 45 4.38 -13.44 4.80
N VAL A 46 5.41 -13.89 5.50
CA VAL A 46 6.77 -13.38 5.36
C VAL A 46 7.62 -14.44 4.69
N LEU A 47 8.19 -14.10 3.54
CA LEU A 47 9.01 -15.00 2.73
C LEU A 47 10.46 -14.50 2.70
N SER A 48 11.40 -15.41 2.44
CA SER A 48 12.75 -15.01 2.02
C SER A 48 12.70 -14.17 0.74
N ASN A 49 13.71 -13.32 0.52
CA ASN A 49 13.73 -12.40 -0.61
C ASN A 49 13.62 -13.10 -1.98
N ASP A 50 14.14 -14.32 -2.09
CA ASP A 50 14.05 -15.16 -3.30
C ASP A 50 12.73 -15.95 -3.40
N GLY A 51 11.82 -15.78 -2.43
CA GLY A 51 10.55 -16.50 -2.36
C GLY A 51 10.63 -17.98 -2.04
N SER A 52 11.81 -18.52 -1.79
CA SER A 52 12.01 -19.99 -1.65
C SER A 52 11.57 -20.54 -0.30
N LYS A 53 11.41 -19.69 0.71
CA LYS A 53 11.13 -20.11 2.09
C LYS A 53 10.05 -19.24 2.73
N LEU A 54 9.01 -19.87 3.28
CA LEU A 54 8.10 -19.25 4.22
C LEU A 54 8.79 -19.12 5.60
N ILE A 55 8.89 -17.90 6.11
CA ILE A 55 9.56 -17.56 7.38
C ILE A 55 8.53 -17.46 8.50
N ALA A 56 7.43 -16.74 8.26
CA ALA A 56 6.37 -16.53 9.23
C ALA A 56 5.01 -16.38 8.55
N THR A 57 3.95 -16.65 9.32
CA THR A 57 2.57 -16.33 8.96
C THR A 57 1.91 -15.67 10.17
N TYR A 58 1.21 -14.57 9.94
CA TYR A 58 0.43 -13.85 10.94
C TYR A 58 -1.04 -13.86 10.52
N GLY A 59 -1.96 -13.93 11.48
CA GLY A 59 -3.36 -14.22 11.26
C GLY A 59 -3.65 -15.73 11.25
N GLU A 60 -4.90 -16.08 11.09
CA GLU A 60 -5.37 -17.46 10.99
C GLU A 60 -6.20 -17.65 9.71
N ARG A 61 -5.82 -18.66 8.92
CA ARG A 61 -6.39 -18.89 7.59
C ARG A 61 -7.90 -19.04 7.61
N GLY A 62 -8.56 -18.10 6.93
CA GLY A 62 -10.03 -18.09 6.81
C GLY A 62 -10.77 -17.70 8.08
N VAL A 63 -10.07 -17.21 9.10
CA VAL A 63 -10.65 -16.77 10.36
C VAL A 63 -10.51 -15.26 10.49
N PRO A 64 -11.55 -14.48 10.10
CA PRO A 64 -11.54 -13.04 10.34
C PRO A 64 -11.69 -12.74 11.84
N GLY A 65 -11.07 -11.63 12.28
CA GLY A 65 -11.22 -11.14 13.65
C GLY A 65 -10.77 -9.69 13.77
N ASP A 66 -11.01 -9.09 14.91
CA ASP A 66 -10.72 -7.70 15.24
C ASP A 66 -9.83 -7.52 16.48
N ASP A 67 -9.22 -8.62 16.95
CA ASP A 67 -8.26 -8.57 18.04
C ASP A 67 -6.82 -8.20 17.56
N ALA A 68 -5.84 -8.36 18.45
CA ALA A 68 -4.46 -8.00 18.18
C ALA A 68 -3.76 -8.89 17.13
N TYR A 69 -4.28 -10.08 16.83
CA TYR A 69 -3.60 -11.12 16.06
C TYR A 69 -4.44 -11.70 14.92
N HIS A 70 -5.70 -11.28 14.79
CA HIS A 70 -6.57 -11.63 13.68
C HIS A 70 -6.90 -10.37 12.85
N TYR A 71 -7.08 -10.57 11.56
CA TYR A 71 -7.33 -9.49 10.60
C TYR A 71 -8.71 -9.61 9.95
N GLY A 72 -9.29 -8.49 9.59
CA GLY A 72 -10.52 -8.40 8.82
C GLY A 72 -10.28 -8.02 7.36
N SER A 73 -9.69 -8.90 6.56
CA SER A 73 -9.27 -8.61 5.18
C SER A 73 -8.19 -7.52 5.10
N PRO A 74 -6.97 -7.81 5.55
CA PRO A 74 -5.85 -6.87 5.50
C PRO A 74 -5.52 -6.49 4.06
N GLN A 75 -5.14 -5.23 3.84
CA GLN A 75 -4.93 -4.66 2.52
C GLN A 75 -3.47 -4.36 2.21
N ASP A 76 -2.73 -3.89 3.21
CA ASP A 76 -1.35 -3.45 3.01
C ASP A 76 -0.52 -3.55 4.29
N VAL A 77 0.79 -3.48 4.15
CA VAL A 77 1.76 -3.40 5.24
C VAL A 77 2.78 -2.31 4.93
N ALA A 78 3.16 -1.52 5.94
CA ALA A 78 4.21 -0.52 5.82
C ALA A 78 5.18 -0.58 7.00
N PHE A 79 6.37 -0.05 6.80
CA PHE A 79 7.49 -0.17 7.75
C PHE A 79 8.00 1.21 8.13
N LEU A 80 8.22 1.43 9.44
CA LEU A 80 8.84 2.64 9.94
C LEU A 80 10.37 2.45 10.10
N PRO A 81 11.15 3.54 10.04
CA PRO A 81 12.60 3.46 10.23
C PRO A 81 13.03 2.97 11.61
N ASP A 82 12.17 3.05 12.60
CA ASP A 82 12.41 2.61 13.98
C ASP A 82 12.06 1.12 14.24
N GLY A 83 11.69 0.39 13.18
CA GLY A 83 11.39 -1.03 13.22
C GLY A 83 9.90 -1.36 13.33
N ARG A 84 9.04 -0.39 13.69
CA ARG A 84 7.60 -0.63 13.78
C ARG A 84 6.99 -1.03 12.43
N ILE A 85 5.97 -1.86 12.51
CA ILE A 85 5.24 -2.41 11.37
C ILE A 85 3.78 -1.98 11.48
N LEU A 86 3.25 -1.43 10.39
CA LEU A 86 1.86 -1.02 10.29
C LEU A 86 1.11 -1.98 9.38
N VAL A 87 -0.06 -2.40 9.80
CA VAL A 87 -0.96 -3.26 9.00
C VAL A 87 -2.26 -2.52 8.74
N ALA A 88 -2.59 -2.32 7.47
CA ALA A 88 -3.90 -1.84 7.04
C ALA A 88 -4.93 -2.97 7.16
N ASP A 89 -5.63 -3.04 8.25
CA ASP A 89 -6.71 -4.00 8.49
C ASP A 89 -8.04 -3.37 8.04
N GLY A 90 -8.19 -3.24 6.72
CA GLY A 90 -8.96 -2.18 6.08
C GLY A 90 -10.38 -2.51 5.67
N LEU A 91 -10.71 -3.70 5.14
CA LEU A 91 -12.03 -3.93 4.55
C LEU A 91 -13.14 -4.20 5.57
N LEU A 92 -12.83 -4.91 6.64
CA LEU A 92 -13.82 -5.27 7.66
C LEU A 92 -13.65 -4.50 8.97
N ASN A 93 -12.39 -4.18 9.34
CA ASN A 93 -12.08 -3.61 10.65
C ASN A 93 -11.80 -2.10 10.62
N HIS A 94 -11.52 -1.51 9.45
CA HIS A 94 -11.39 -0.06 9.26
C HIS A 94 -10.34 0.59 10.18
N ARG A 95 -9.22 -0.12 10.43
CA ARG A 95 -8.16 0.29 11.35
C ARG A 95 -6.77 0.06 10.77
N VAL A 96 -5.80 0.74 11.31
CA VAL A 96 -4.37 0.45 11.12
C VAL A 96 -3.81 -0.04 12.44
N ILE A 97 -3.26 -1.25 12.44
CA ILE A 97 -2.64 -1.86 13.61
C ILE A 97 -1.14 -1.50 13.62
N VAL A 98 -0.62 -1.25 14.79
CA VAL A 98 0.78 -0.92 15.05
C VAL A 98 1.43 -2.08 15.80
N TYR A 99 2.49 -2.65 15.25
CA TYR A 99 3.32 -3.67 15.88
C TYR A 99 4.76 -3.18 16.04
N ASP A 100 5.49 -3.80 16.93
CA ASP A 100 6.94 -3.67 16.99
C ASP A 100 7.64 -4.55 15.93
N GLU A 101 8.97 -4.60 15.93
CA GLU A 101 9.79 -5.37 14.99
C GLU A 101 9.60 -6.89 15.09
N ASP A 102 9.14 -7.39 16.24
CA ASP A 102 8.85 -8.79 16.53
C ASP A 102 7.37 -9.16 16.30
N MET A 103 6.57 -8.24 15.76
CA MET A 103 5.11 -8.37 15.56
C MET A 103 4.31 -8.48 16.87
N GLU A 104 4.83 -7.93 17.96
CA GLU A 104 4.05 -7.74 19.18
C GLU A 104 3.17 -6.49 19.07
N TYR A 105 1.91 -6.62 19.45
CA TYR A 105 0.93 -5.55 19.36
C TYR A 105 1.27 -4.37 20.27
N LEU A 106 1.33 -3.17 19.69
CA LEU A 106 1.53 -1.92 20.43
C LEU A 106 0.24 -1.11 20.58
N GLY A 107 -0.56 -1.05 19.51
CA GLY A 107 -1.77 -0.25 19.47
C GLY A 107 -2.42 -0.24 18.09
N GLU A 108 -3.43 0.60 17.94
CA GLU A 108 -4.13 0.79 16.67
C GLU A 108 -4.71 2.19 16.56
N PHE A 109 -5.01 2.63 15.35
CA PHE A 109 -5.73 3.87 15.09
C PHE A 109 -6.72 3.73 13.94
N GLY A 110 -7.69 4.64 13.89
CA GLY A 110 -8.79 4.57 12.94
C GLY A 110 -10.00 3.83 13.51
N SER A 111 -11.12 3.99 12.84
CA SER A 111 -12.38 3.29 13.08
C SER A 111 -13.31 3.53 11.90
N GLN A 112 -14.39 2.79 11.78
CA GLN A 112 -15.38 2.99 10.72
C GLN A 112 -16.06 4.37 10.81
N GLY A 113 -16.16 5.07 9.69
CA GLY A 113 -16.92 6.31 9.58
C GLY A 113 -16.33 7.35 8.64
N ASP A 114 -16.98 8.52 8.60
CA ASP A 114 -16.64 9.66 7.72
C ASP A 114 -16.03 10.84 8.47
N ALA A 115 -15.85 10.75 9.79
CA ALA A 115 -15.24 11.82 10.57
C ALA A 115 -13.70 11.85 10.37
N PRO A 116 -13.04 12.97 10.68
CA PRO A 116 -11.59 13.05 10.64
C PRO A 116 -10.92 11.91 11.42
N GLY A 117 -10.01 11.18 10.75
CA GLY A 117 -9.34 10.03 11.33
C GLY A 117 -10.13 8.73 11.31
N GLN A 118 -11.31 8.70 10.71
CA GLN A 118 -12.08 7.49 10.43
C GLN A 118 -11.89 7.03 8.99
N PHE A 119 -12.25 5.77 8.71
CA PHE A 119 -12.11 5.14 7.41
C PHE A 119 -13.36 4.35 7.03
N ASN A 120 -13.63 4.26 5.73
CA ASN A 120 -14.62 3.33 5.19
C ASN A 120 -13.97 2.12 4.53
N THR A 121 -12.91 2.35 3.75
CA THR A 121 -12.17 1.25 3.13
C THR A 121 -10.71 1.64 2.98
N ILE A 122 -9.88 1.27 3.95
CA ILE A 122 -8.44 1.43 3.83
C ILE A 122 -7.94 0.50 2.71
N HIS A 123 -7.11 1.01 1.80
CA HIS A 123 -6.59 0.22 0.71
C HIS A 123 -5.07 0.17 0.65
N SER A 124 -4.37 1.26 0.95
CA SER A 124 -2.92 1.28 0.93
C SER A 124 -2.34 2.15 2.04
N LEU A 125 -1.13 1.80 2.45
CA LEU A 125 -0.32 2.51 3.43
C LEU A 125 1.00 2.95 2.82
N ALA A 126 1.46 4.14 3.18
CA ALA A 126 2.84 4.54 2.95
C ALA A 126 3.39 5.32 4.14
N VAL A 127 4.67 5.16 4.39
CA VAL A 127 5.39 5.95 5.40
C VAL A 127 6.25 6.97 4.69
N GLY A 128 6.10 8.23 5.08
CA GLY A 128 6.88 9.35 4.58
C GLY A 128 7.94 9.81 5.57
N PRO A 129 8.67 10.88 5.21
CA PRO A 129 9.70 11.47 6.05
C PRO A 129 9.18 11.84 7.43
N GLY A 130 10.01 11.60 8.45
CA GLY A 130 9.66 11.88 9.84
C GLY A 130 8.64 10.90 10.45
N GLY A 131 8.42 9.74 9.83
CA GLY A 131 7.46 8.74 10.31
C GLY A 131 6.00 9.12 10.09
N ARG A 132 5.72 10.07 9.19
CA ARG A 132 4.34 10.43 8.80
C ARG A 132 3.72 9.27 8.03
N VAL A 133 2.50 8.90 8.36
CA VAL A 133 1.76 7.80 7.75
C VAL A 133 0.66 8.34 6.85
N PHE A 134 0.61 7.83 5.64
CA PHE A 134 -0.39 8.14 4.62
C PHE A 134 -1.25 6.90 4.41
N VAL A 135 -2.57 7.07 4.55
CA VAL A 135 -3.54 5.98 4.46
C VAL A 135 -4.57 6.33 3.40
N THR A 136 -4.68 5.52 2.36
CA THR A 136 -5.73 5.73 1.34
C THR A 136 -7.05 5.15 1.83
N ASP A 137 -8.12 5.95 1.71
CA ASP A 137 -9.51 5.54 1.97
C ASP A 137 -10.32 5.67 0.68
N ARG A 138 -10.67 4.55 0.06
CA ARG A 138 -11.28 4.52 -1.28
C ARG A 138 -12.80 4.53 -1.32
N SER A 139 -13.47 4.49 -0.18
CA SER A 139 -14.93 4.49 -0.10
C SER A 139 -15.40 5.51 0.94
N GLY A 140 -16.45 6.26 0.64
CA GLY A 140 -16.92 7.32 1.52
C GLY A 140 -16.09 8.59 1.36
N ASN A 141 -15.03 8.76 2.10
CA ASN A 141 -14.19 9.97 2.08
C ASN A 141 -13.37 10.13 0.80
N ASN A 142 -13.04 9.05 0.10
CA ASN A 142 -12.24 9.03 -1.13
C ASN A 142 -11.02 9.94 -1.05
N GLY A 143 -10.10 9.63 -0.15
CA GLY A 143 -8.98 10.50 0.15
C GLY A 143 -7.76 9.79 0.70
N VAL A 144 -6.82 10.61 1.15
CA VAL A 144 -5.64 10.20 1.89
C VAL A 144 -5.69 10.84 3.27
N ASN A 145 -5.70 10.04 4.31
CA ASN A 145 -5.58 10.48 5.68
C ASN A 145 -4.12 10.48 6.12
N LEU A 146 -3.66 11.58 6.68
CA LEU A 146 -2.29 11.76 7.16
C LEU A 146 -2.27 11.68 8.68
N TYR A 147 -1.31 10.90 9.18
CA TYR A 147 -1.07 10.74 10.62
C TYR A 147 0.39 11.02 10.94
N ARG A 148 0.64 11.45 12.14
CA ARG A 148 1.97 11.70 12.68
C ARG A 148 2.24 10.74 13.83
N ALA A 149 3.42 10.13 13.82
CA ALA A 149 3.93 9.40 14.98
C ALA A 149 4.12 10.37 16.17
N THR A 150 3.91 9.87 17.37
CA THR A 150 4.16 10.60 18.62
C THR A 150 5.35 10.00 19.38
N ASP A 151 5.67 10.55 20.56
CA ASP A 151 6.69 9.99 21.45
C ASP A 151 6.25 8.62 22.04
N ASP A 152 4.95 8.35 22.08
CA ASP A 152 4.40 7.04 22.41
C ASP A 152 4.37 6.17 21.15
N PRO A 153 5.12 5.05 21.09
CA PRO A 153 5.18 4.22 19.88
C PRO A 153 3.83 3.61 19.46
N ALA A 154 2.88 3.51 20.38
CA ALA A 154 1.54 2.99 20.10
C ALA A 154 0.61 4.04 19.47
N VAL A 155 0.95 5.33 19.55
CA VAL A 155 0.03 6.43 19.26
C VAL A 155 0.39 7.17 17.99
N PHE A 156 -0.57 7.26 17.08
CA PHE A 156 -0.52 8.11 15.89
C PHE A 156 -1.63 9.15 15.96
N GLU A 157 -1.25 10.40 15.77
CA GLU A 157 -2.20 11.53 15.76
C GLU A 157 -2.62 11.88 14.34
N PHE A 158 -3.93 11.97 14.12
CA PHE A 158 -4.48 12.46 12.87
C PHE A 158 -4.06 13.91 12.61
N GLU A 159 -3.51 14.19 11.42
CA GLU A 159 -3.14 15.54 11.00
C GLU A 159 -4.21 16.18 10.11
N ARG A 160 -4.56 15.51 9.03
CA ARG A 160 -5.51 16.01 8.02
C ARG A 160 -5.96 14.93 7.05
N SER A 161 -6.99 15.23 6.28
CA SER A 161 -7.39 14.47 5.09
C SER A 161 -7.17 15.30 3.83
N ILE A 162 -6.74 14.64 2.75
CA ILE A 162 -6.64 15.19 1.39
C ILE A 162 -7.60 14.38 0.54
N GLY A 163 -8.77 14.94 0.20
CA GLY A 163 -9.84 14.22 -0.47
C GLY A 163 -10.12 14.66 -1.90
N ALA A 164 -10.35 15.94 -2.11
CA ALA A 164 -10.67 16.44 -3.45
C ALA A 164 -9.40 16.63 -4.30
N PRO A 165 -9.38 16.24 -5.59
CA PRO A 165 -10.48 15.70 -6.38
C PRO A 165 -10.43 14.16 -6.56
N LEU A 166 -10.05 13.40 -5.54
CA LEU A 166 -9.95 11.94 -5.62
C LEU A 166 -11.35 11.29 -5.72
N THR A 167 -11.44 10.20 -6.48
CA THR A 167 -12.68 9.49 -6.74
C THR A 167 -12.65 8.06 -6.17
N LEU A 168 -11.56 7.36 -6.42
CA LEU A 168 -11.31 6.01 -5.89
C LEU A 168 -9.81 5.79 -5.75
N PRO A 169 -9.17 6.36 -4.72
CA PRO A 169 -7.74 6.23 -4.50
C PRO A 169 -7.36 4.80 -4.13
N LEU A 170 -6.35 4.26 -4.81
CA LEU A 170 -5.91 2.88 -4.61
C LEU A 170 -4.53 2.80 -3.95
N ASP A 171 -3.47 3.02 -4.69
CA ASP A 171 -2.10 2.84 -4.21
C ASP A 171 -1.37 4.18 -4.10
N ILE A 172 -0.37 4.26 -3.23
CA ILE A 172 0.35 5.48 -2.91
C ILE A 172 1.85 5.24 -2.79
N ILE A 173 2.64 6.16 -3.38
CA ILE A 173 4.09 6.29 -3.15
C ILE A 173 4.37 7.66 -2.59
N VAL A 174 5.13 7.73 -1.49
CA VAL A 174 5.50 8.98 -0.83
C VAL A 174 6.99 9.29 -1.11
N ASN A 175 7.24 10.51 -1.55
CA ASN A 175 8.56 11.10 -1.76
C ASN A 175 8.96 12.00 -0.59
N GLU A 176 10.00 12.83 -0.72
CA GLU A 176 10.41 13.74 0.35
C GLU A 176 9.41 14.85 0.63
N ASP A 177 8.80 15.43 -0.42
CA ASP A 177 7.96 16.63 -0.34
C ASP A 177 6.54 16.41 -0.86
N ASP A 178 6.29 15.26 -1.50
CA ASP A 178 5.05 14.98 -2.18
C ASP A 178 4.71 13.50 -2.18
N PHE A 179 3.56 13.16 -2.74
CA PHE A 179 3.15 11.79 -2.95
C PHE A 179 2.37 11.61 -4.24
N TRP A 180 2.53 10.45 -4.84
CA TRP A 180 1.77 10.01 -5.99
C TRP A 180 0.73 8.98 -5.60
N ILE A 181 -0.45 9.06 -6.21
CA ILE A 181 -1.56 8.16 -5.96
C ILE A 181 -2.18 7.71 -7.29
N THR A 182 -2.60 6.44 -7.35
CA THR A 182 -3.49 5.99 -8.42
C THR A 182 -4.93 6.24 -8.04
N ASP A 183 -5.71 6.81 -8.97
CA ASP A 183 -7.12 7.12 -8.80
C ASP A 183 -7.93 6.54 -9.95
N LEU A 184 -8.91 5.70 -9.65
CA LEU A 184 -9.58 4.87 -10.66
C LEU A 184 -10.66 5.57 -11.47
N GLY A 185 -11.19 6.66 -11.01
CA GLY A 185 -12.26 7.30 -11.75
C GLY A 185 -12.17 8.81 -11.96
N PRO A 186 -11.46 9.37 -12.96
CA PRO A 186 -10.84 8.74 -14.13
C PRO A 186 -9.51 8.05 -13.81
N LEU A 187 -9.15 7.04 -14.60
CA LEU A 187 -7.90 6.31 -14.41
C LEU A 187 -6.70 7.23 -14.61
N ARG A 188 -5.99 7.52 -13.52
CA ARG A 188 -4.91 8.50 -13.50
C ARG A 188 -3.94 8.30 -12.36
N PHE A 189 -2.75 8.87 -12.51
CA PHE A 189 -1.85 9.19 -11.41
C PHE A 189 -2.00 10.66 -11.06
N ILE A 190 -2.03 10.99 -9.78
CA ILE A 190 -2.05 12.36 -9.29
C ILE A 190 -0.93 12.54 -8.29
N ASN A 191 -0.17 13.63 -8.46
CA ASN A 191 0.84 14.07 -7.52
C ASN A 191 0.29 15.21 -6.66
N PHE A 192 0.41 15.08 -5.36
CA PHE A 192 0.06 16.10 -4.38
C PHE A 192 1.27 16.47 -3.51
N ASP A 193 1.37 17.72 -3.13
CA ASP A 193 2.16 18.07 -1.96
C ASP A 193 1.47 17.59 -0.66
N PHE A 194 2.18 17.66 0.46
CA PHE A 194 1.61 17.21 1.76
C PHE A 194 0.49 18.13 2.31
N TYR A 195 0.18 19.21 1.61
CA TYR A 195 -0.92 20.12 1.95
C TYR A 195 -2.17 19.90 1.09
N GLY A 196 -2.07 19.02 0.08
CA GLY A 196 -3.17 18.67 -0.83
C GLY A 196 -3.23 19.51 -2.09
N GLN A 197 -2.17 20.28 -2.40
CA GLN A 197 -2.08 20.98 -3.67
C GLN A 197 -1.60 19.99 -4.75
N ILE A 198 -2.33 19.95 -5.88
CA ILE A 198 -1.96 19.13 -7.03
C ILE A 198 -0.75 19.76 -7.72
N LYS A 199 0.31 18.98 -7.87
CA LYS A 199 1.52 19.31 -8.62
C LYS A 199 1.44 18.82 -10.07
N ALA A 200 0.95 17.58 -10.27
CA ALA A 200 0.84 16.96 -11.59
C ALA A 200 -0.34 15.98 -11.66
N THR A 201 -0.79 15.70 -12.86
CA THR A 201 -1.78 14.65 -13.15
C THR A 201 -1.45 13.98 -14.48
N TRP A 202 -1.40 12.65 -14.48
CA TRP A 202 -1.24 11.84 -15.67
C TRP A 202 -2.49 11.01 -15.91
N LEU A 203 -3.14 11.21 -17.04
CA LEU A 203 -4.18 10.30 -17.50
C LEU A 203 -3.54 9.04 -18.05
N VAL A 204 -4.00 7.89 -17.58
CA VAL A 204 -3.52 6.59 -18.05
C VAL A 204 -4.41 6.16 -19.22
N PRO A 205 -3.82 5.68 -20.34
CA PRO A 205 -4.61 5.13 -21.43
C PRO A 205 -5.48 3.96 -20.94
N ALA A 206 -6.77 3.99 -21.30
CA ALA A 206 -7.70 2.93 -20.95
C ALA A 206 -7.88 1.95 -22.12
N GLY A 207 -8.13 0.68 -21.79
CA GLY A 207 -8.49 -0.37 -22.74
C GLY A 207 -7.31 -1.10 -23.40
N LEU A 208 -7.64 -2.20 -24.08
CA LEU A 208 -6.68 -3.04 -24.80
C LEU A 208 -6.29 -2.44 -26.16
N PRO A 209 -5.07 -2.77 -26.69
CA PRO A 209 -4.07 -3.68 -26.10
C PRO A 209 -3.11 -3.01 -25.13
N ASP A 210 -2.94 -1.69 -25.16
CA ASP A 210 -1.84 -0.96 -24.51
C ASP A 210 -2.27 -0.15 -23.28
N GLY A 211 -3.57 -0.12 -22.98
CA GLY A 211 -4.12 0.59 -21.82
C GLY A 211 -4.39 -0.30 -20.63
N TYR A 212 -4.98 0.28 -19.59
CA TYR A 212 -5.37 -0.38 -18.36
C TYR A 212 -6.90 -0.39 -18.21
N ILE A 213 -7.43 -1.35 -17.43
CA ILE A 213 -8.74 -1.19 -16.77
C ILE A 213 -8.53 -0.51 -15.43
N GLU A 214 -7.51 -0.93 -14.70
CA GLU A 214 -7.22 -0.45 -13.36
C GLU A 214 -5.70 -0.46 -13.12
N VAL A 215 -5.11 0.63 -12.67
CA VAL A 215 -3.77 0.60 -12.08
C VAL A 215 -3.95 0.38 -10.58
N HIS A 216 -4.09 -0.90 -10.20
CA HIS A 216 -4.38 -1.30 -8.83
C HIS A 216 -3.20 -1.08 -7.89
N SER A 217 -2.00 -1.31 -8.39
CA SER A 217 -0.76 -1.05 -7.68
C SER A 217 0.33 -0.54 -8.60
N PHE A 218 1.29 0.18 -8.06
CA PHE A 218 2.42 0.65 -8.83
C PHE A 218 3.69 0.72 -7.99
N SER A 219 4.83 0.65 -8.67
CA SER A 219 6.15 0.82 -8.07
C SER A 219 7.10 1.51 -9.03
N VAL A 220 8.15 2.11 -8.49
CA VAL A 220 9.19 2.78 -9.28
C VAL A 220 10.53 2.24 -8.87
N ASP A 221 11.35 1.82 -9.84
CA ASP A 221 12.70 1.36 -9.57
C ASP A 221 13.69 2.54 -9.46
N PRO A 222 14.92 2.32 -8.93
CA PRO A 222 15.91 3.38 -8.80
C PRO A 222 16.35 4.04 -10.13
N SER A 223 16.02 3.44 -11.27
CA SER A 223 16.23 4.05 -12.59
C SER A 223 15.09 4.98 -13.04
N GLY A 224 14.04 5.10 -12.23
CA GLY A 224 12.82 5.86 -12.54
C GLY A 224 11.84 5.11 -13.45
N SER A 225 12.03 3.82 -13.68
CA SER A 225 11.06 3.04 -14.44
C SER A 225 9.83 2.76 -13.57
N LEU A 226 8.64 3.07 -14.10
CA LEU A 226 7.34 2.82 -13.46
C LEU A 226 6.82 1.44 -13.85
N TYR A 227 6.36 0.68 -12.88
CA TYR A 227 5.67 -0.58 -13.04
C TYR A 227 4.23 -0.43 -12.54
N GLY A 228 3.26 -0.59 -13.43
CA GLY A 228 1.84 -0.54 -13.10
C GLY A 228 1.20 -1.91 -13.18
N GLY A 229 0.57 -2.36 -12.10
CA GLY A 229 -0.15 -3.63 -12.02
C GLY A 229 -1.63 -3.44 -12.35
N ASP A 230 -2.13 -4.22 -13.32
CA ASP A 230 -3.55 -4.28 -13.68
C ASP A 230 -4.11 -5.64 -13.24
N ASN A 231 -4.89 -5.67 -12.16
CA ASN A 231 -5.47 -6.89 -11.62
C ASN A 231 -6.60 -7.43 -12.52
N GLN A 232 -7.27 -6.59 -13.29
CA GLN A 232 -8.36 -6.99 -14.17
C GLN A 232 -7.85 -7.72 -15.42
N TYR A 233 -6.68 -7.28 -15.94
CA TYR A 233 -6.01 -7.96 -17.05
C TYR A 233 -4.96 -8.97 -16.60
N GLY A 234 -4.66 -9.04 -15.30
CA GLY A 234 -3.65 -9.95 -14.75
C GLY A 234 -2.25 -9.70 -15.33
N ARG A 235 -1.86 -8.43 -15.47
CA ARG A 235 -0.57 -8.06 -16.06
C ARG A 235 0.08 -6.87 -15.38
N THR A 236 1.40 -6.78 -15.50
CA THR A 236 2.17 -5.61 -15.13
C THR A 236 2.80 -5.00 -16.38
N GLN A 237 2.71 -3.68 -16.52
CA GLN A 237 3.38 -2.94 -17.60
C GLN A 237 4.54 -2.13 -17.02
N LYS A 238 5.66 -2.11 -17.74
CA LYS A 238 6.83 -1.27 -17.43
C LYS A 238 6.88 -0.07 -18.37
N PHE A 239 7.00 1.11 -17.80
CA PHE A 239 7.25 2.36 -18.50
C PHE A 239 8.64 2.88 -18.15
N VAL A 240 9.39 3.24 -19.17
CA VAL A 240 10.75 3.78 -19.00
C VAL A 240 10.70 5.27 -19.32
N PRO A 241 11.28 6.15 -18.49
CA PRO A 241 11.34 7.57 -18.78
C PRO A 241 11.98 7.84 -20.17
N LYS A 242 11.43 8.79 -20.90
CA LYS A 242 12.06 9.26 -22.14
C LYS A 242 13.36 10.02 -21.80
N PRO A 243 14.37 10.02 -22.69
CA PRO A 243 15.63 10.72 -22.43
C PRO A 243 15.49 12.23 -22.22
N ASP A 244 14.41 12.82 -22.74
CA ASP A 244 14.07 14.26 -22.68
C ASP A 244 12.86 14.52 -21.76
N ALA A 245 12.47 13.57 -20.92
CA ALA A 245 11.37 13.77 -19.99
C ALA A 245 11.74 14.85 -18.96
N ASP A 246 10.75 15.69 -18.64
CA ASP A 246 10.87 16.65 -17.56
C ASP A 246 10.97 15.90 -16.21
N PRO A 247 12.08 16.03 -15.47
CA PRO A 247 12.24 15.33 -14.19
C PRO A 247 11.16 15.65 -13.17
N GLU A 248 10.62 16.87 -13.18
CA GLU A 248 9.56 17.30 -12.24
C GLU A 248 8.22 16.59 -12.47
N LEU A 249 8.05 15.98 -13.65
CA LEU A 249 6.85 15.22 -14.00
C LEU A 249 7.01 13.71 -13.82
N LEU A 250 8.18 13.22 -13.45
CA LEU A 250 8.40 11.79 -13.25
C LEU A 250 7.92 11.37 -11.85
N ILE A 251 7.40 10.15 -11.76
CA ILE A 251 7.17 9.51 -10.47
C ILE A 251 8.54 9.02 -9.97
N GLU A 252 8.99 9.58 -8.89
CA GLU A 252 10.27 9.20 -8.29
C GLU A 252 10.13 7.97 -7.40
N PRO A 253 11.21 7.21 -7.19
CA PRO A 253 11.21 6.14 -6.18
C PRO A 253 10.83 6.68 -4.80
N PRO A 254 10.27 5.84 -3.92
CA PRO A 254 9.95 6.23 -2.56
C PRO A 254 11.18 6.84 -1.84
N TRP A 255 10.95 7.80 -0.95
CA TRP A 255 12.00 8.57 -0.28
C TRP A 255 13.11 7.73 0.38
N TYR A 256 12.79 6.53 0.89
CA TYR A 256 13.73 5.61 1.52
C TYR A 256 14.60 4.81 0.54
N GLN A 257 14.40 4.96 -0.76
CA GLN A 257 15.20 4.30 -1.82
C GLN A 257 16.23 5.23 -2.47
N ARG A 258 16.34 6.45 -1.99
CA ARG A 258 17.28 7.47 -2.52
C ARG A 258 18.63 7.47 -1.81
#